data_479f1f4b74ba3cbdb4673baaa7048102
#
_entry.id   479f1f4b74ba3cbdb4673baaa7048102
#
_cell.length_a   1.000
_cell.length_b   1.000
_cell.length_c   1.000
_cell.angle_alpha   90.00
_cell.angle_beta   90.00
_cell.angle_gamma   90.00
#
_symmetry.space_group_name_H-M   'P 1'
#
loop_
_entity.id
_entity.type
_entity.pdbx_description
1 polymer ?
#
loop_
_entity_poly.entity_id
_entity_poly.type
_entity_poly.pdbx_seq_one_letter_code
_entity_poly.pdbx_strand_id
1 'polypeptide(L)'
;MPSDSLFHWARIQTTGRNFQTLADELEATTLPAIGNEGGRKWMLCNGLFGLWTNEVILVTTWPREADAARLLAPHLPAGATVVEARDVVATARPLTDEAPSKPGIYVHRLFGVDGKDVQRFVGLSAEAWNTFENTSDYKAEPQGLFRMREHPESGGQMLLVTWYDSLESWERSRTPAPEAEANFRQRAMLTKRSIAIATRLVGTAGAPRAMGG
;
A
#
# COMPACT_ATOMS: atom_id res chain seq x y z
N MET A 1 18.44 -3.47 7.37
CA MET A 1 17.63 -2.38 7.96
C MET A 1 16.53 -2.05 6.96
N PRO A 2 15.35 -1.57 7.38
CA PRO A 2 14.31 -1.09 6.47
C PRO A 2 14.82 0.03 5.57
N SER A 3 14.14 0.25 4.42
CA SER A 3 14.41 1.40 3.55
C SER A 3 14.32 2.72 4.33
N ASP A 4 15.23 3.65 4.03
CA ASP A 4 15.26 4.99 4.66
C ASP A 4 14.45 6.02 3.88
N SER A 5 13.82 5.63 2.78
CA SER A 5 12.98 6.51 1.98
C SER A 5 11.67 6.88 2.66
N LEU A 6 11.14 8.03 2.30
CA LEU A 6 9.75 8.39 2.54
C LEU A 6 8.88 7.71 1.47
N PHE A 7 7.81 7.06 1.91
CA PHE A 7 6.76 6.55 1.02
C PHE A 7 5.53 7.46 1.14
N HIS A 8 5.10 7.99 0.01
CA HIS A 8 3.86 8.78 -0.06
C HIS A 8 2.77 7.91 -0.68
N TRP A 9 1.83 7.47 0.14
CA TRP A 9 0.65 6.73 -0.27
C TRP A 9 -0.48 7.70 -0.52
N ALA A 10 -1.03 7.73 -1.73
CA ALA A 10 -2.11 8.62 -2.11
C ALA A 10 -3.23 7.87 -2.83
N ARG A 11 -4.46 8.15 -2.46
CA ARG A 11 -5.67 7.78 -3.17
C ARG A 11 -6.09 8.95 -4.03
N ILE A 12 -6.10 8.75 -5.34
CA ILE A 12 -6.35 9.80 -6.33
C ILE A 12 -7.60 9.44 -7.11
N GLN A 13 -8.51 10.40 -7.24
CA GLN A 13 -9.77 10.28 -7.96
C GLN A 13 -9.77 11.21 -9.19
N THR A 14 -10.34 10.75 -10.30
CA THR A 14 -10.63 11.59 -11.46
C THR A 14 -12.11 11.94 -11.54
N THR A 15 -12.43 13.05 -12.23
CA THR A 15 -13.82 13.39 -12.61
C THR A 15 -14.39 12.46 -13.70
N GLY A 16 -13.54 11.68 -14.37
CA GLY A 16 -13.93 10.66 -15.34
C GLY A 16 -14.65 9.47 -14.67
N ARG A 17 -15.21 8.58 -15.50
CA ARG A 17 -15.99 7.44 -15.01
C ARG A 17 -15.14 6.24 -14.55
N ASN A 18 -13.92 6.12 -15.06
CA ASN A 18 -13.02 5.02 -14.76
C ASN A 18 -11.59 5.50 -14.53
N PHE A 19 -10.78 4.61 -13.95
CA PHE A 19 -9.40 4.91 -13.57
C PHE A 19 -8.42 4.93 -14.75
N GLN A 20 -8.74 4.35 -15.92
CA GLN A 20 -7.74 4.05 -16.95
C GLN A 20 -7.07 5.33 -17.49
N THR A 21 -7.86 6.33 -17.87
CA THR A 21 -7.32 7.61 -18.33
C THR A 21 -6.43 8.26 -17.27
N LEU A 22 -6.88 8.26 -16.02
CA LEU A 22 -6.08 8.78 -14.91
C LEU A 22 -4.75 8.04 -14.77
N ALA A 23 -4.78 6.70 -14.83
CA ALA A 23 -3.57 5.90 -14.73
C ALA A 23 -2.61 6.14 -15.88
N ASP A 24 -3.12 6.23 -17.12
CA ASP A 24 -2.33 6.50 -18.31
C ASP A 24 -1.68 7.90 -18.25
N GLU A 25 -2.41 8.92 -17.79
CA GLU A 25 -1.88 10.27 -17.60
C GLU A 25 -0.85 10.35 -16.47
N LEU A 26 -1.08 9.66 -15.35
CA LEU A 26 -0.09 9.55 -14.26
C LEU A 26 1.22 8.92 -14.75
N GLU A 27 1.14 7.84 -15.52
CA GLU A 27 2.32 7.18 -16.10
C GLU A 27 3.04 8.07 -17.13
N ALA A 28 2.28 8.75 -18.02
CA ALA A 28 2.84 9.50 -19.13
C ALA A 28 3.42 10.86 -18.71
N THR A 29 2.85 11.51 -17.70
CA THR A 29 3.19 12.90 -17.36
C THR A 29 3.64 13.09 -15.93
N THR A 30 2.86 12.62 -14.94
CA THR A 30 3.12 12.86 -13.53
C THR A 30 4.39 12.16 -13.07
N LEU A 31 4.52 10.86 -13.35
CA LEU A 31 5.67 10.07 -12.88
C LEU A 31 7.01 10.53 -13.47
N PRO A 32 7.12 10.87 -14.76
CA PRO A 32 8.33 11.50 -15.29
C PRO A 32 8.64 12.86 -14.65
N ALA A 33 7.61 13.69 -14.41
CA ALA A 33 7.79 15.01 -13.82
C ALA A 33 8.34 14.93 -12.37
N ILE A 34 7.71 14.13 -11.52
CA ILE A 34 8.20 13.95 -10.14
C ILE A 34 9.57 13.28 -10.10
N GLY A 35 9.95 12.50 -11.13
CA GLY A 35 11.28 11.92 -11.26
C GLY A 35 12.39 12.95 -11.26
N ASN A 36 12.16 14.12 -11.86
CA ASN A 36 13.09 15.25 -11.88
C ASN A 36 13.26 15.91 -10.49
N GLU A 37 12.30 15.66 -9.58
CA GLU A 37 12.29 16.18 -8.22
C GLU A 37 12.70 15.13 -7.17
N GLY A 38 13.20 13.96 -7.63
CA GLY A 38 13.67 12.86 -6.77
C GLY A 38 12.58 11.86 -6.35
N GLY A 39 11.36 12.03 -6.85
CA GLY A 39 10.26 11.07 -6.64
C GLY A 39 10.35 9.87 -7.59
N ARG A 40 9.95 8.70 -7.14
CA ARG A 40 9.86 7.49 -7.97
C ARG A 40 8.56 6.73 -7.70
N LYS A 41 8.03 6.10 -8.75
CA LYS A 41 6.90 5.18 -8.58
C LYS A 41 7.35 3.95 -7.79
N TRP A 42 6.63 3.66 -6.70
CA TRP A 42 6.72 2.37 -6.04
C TRP A 42 5.57 1.45 -6.46
N MET A 43 4.32 1.97 -6.47
CA MET A 43 3.14 1.26 -6.96
C MET A 43 2.16 2.23 -7.61
N LEU A 44 1.50 1.78 -8.67
CA LEU A 44 0.25 2.37 -9.18
C LEU A 44 -0.76 1.24 -9.30
N CYS A 45 -1.88 1.37 -8.59
CA CYS A 45 -2.87 0.30 -8.44
C CYS A 45 -4.27 0.78 -8.75
N ASN A 46 -5.04 -0.06 -9.43
CA ASN A 46 -6.50 0.08 -9.54
C ASN A 46 -7.22 -0.78 -8.51
N GLY A 47 -8.43 -0.35 -8.10
CA GLY A 47 -9.24 -1.05 -7.11
C GLY A 47 -9.89 -2.31 -7.64
N LEU A 48 -9.96 -3.33 -6.78
CA LEU A 48 -10.87 -4.48 -6.89
C LEU A 48 -12.01 -4.32 -5.89
N PHE A 49 -11.66 -3.97 -4.64
CA PHE A 49 -12.61 -3.69 -3.55
C PHE A 49 -12.10 -2.53 -2.70
N GLY A 50 -13.02 -1.68 -2.25
CA GLY A 50 -12.71 -0.58 -1.33
C GLY A 50 -12.28 0.74 -1.98
N LEU A 51 -12.30 0.82 -3.31
CA LEU A 51 -12.13 2.05 -4.09
C LEU A 51 -13.32 2.25 -5.04
N TRP A 52 -13.57 3.51 -5.40
CA TRP A 52 -14.45 3.81 -6.52
C TRP A 52 -13.79 3.44 -7.85
N THR A 53 -14.60 3.21 -8.89
CA THR A 53 -14.11 2.79 -10.22
C THR A 53 -13.23 3.82 -10.91
N ASN A 54 -13.28 5.07 -10.49
CA ASN A 54 -12.50 6.21 -10.99
C ASN A 54 -11.38 6.62 -10.03
N GLU A 55 -10.96 5.72 -9.13
CA GLU A 55 -9.86 5.93 -8.21
C GLU A 55 -8.68 5.00 -8.48
N VAL A 56 -7.50 5.48 -8.15
CA VAL A 56 -6.26 4.70 -8.08
C VAL A 56 -5.57 4.92 -6.72
N ILE A 57 -4.73 3.96 -6.33
CA ILE A 57 -3.72 4.19 -5.30
C ILE A 57 -2.38 4.37 -6.01
N LEU A 58 -1.75 5.52 -5.78
CA LEU A 58 -0.37 5.79 -6.17
C LEU A 58 0.49 5.80 -4.90
N VAL A 59 1.55 4.99 -4.91
CA VAL A 59 2.59 5.05 -3.88
C VAL A 59 3.89 5.44 -4.56
N THR A 60 4.49 6.52 -4.07
CA THR A 60 5.78 7.04 -4.55
C THR A 60 6.81 7.02 -3.44
N THR A 61 8.09 6.85 -3.80
CA THR A 61 9.22 6.98 -2.88
C THR A 61 9.92 8.30 -3.10
N TRP A 62 10.45 8.87 -2.02
CA TRP A 62 11.10 10.19 -1.98
C TRP A 62 12.30 10.18 -1.02
N PRO A 63 13.22 11.13 -1.14
CA PRO A 63 14.17 11.42 -0.08
C PRO A 63 13.43 11.63 1.26
N ARG A 64 14.02 11.18 2.36
CA ARG A 64 13.40 11.14 3.70
C ARG A 64 12.72 12.45 4.11
N GLU A 65 13.37 13.57 3.83
CA GLU A 65 12.94 14.91 4.25
C GLU A 65 12.03 15.62 3.24
N ALA A 66 11.67 14.95 2.13
CA ALA A 66 10.83 15.56 1.10
C ALA A 66 9.42 15.88 1.63
N ASP A 67 8.86 16.96 1.11
CA ASP A 67 7.44 17.27 1.20
C ASP A 67 6.75 16.69 -0.04
N ALA A 68 6.50 15.37 0.01
CA ALA A 68 6.01 14.60 -1.14
C ALA A 68 4.66 15.11 -1.66
N ALA A 69 3.75 15.51 -0.77
CA ALA A 69 2.44 16.03 -1.14
C ALA A 69 2.58 17.34 -1.95
N ARG A 70 3.43 18.27 -1.49
CA ARG A 70 3.69 19.54 -2.16
C ARG A 70 4.37 19.33 -3.53
N LEU A 71 5.29 18.35 -3.61
CA LEU A 71 6.01 18.06 -4.85
C LEU A 71 5.14 17.30 -5.88
N LEU A 72 4.22 16.45 -5.43
CA LEU A 72 3.31 15.71 -6.32
C LEU A 72 2.19 16.61 -6.88
N ALA A 73 1.60 17.46 -6.05
CA ALA A 73 0.37 18.20 -6.37
C ALA A 73 0.39 18.98 -7.70
N PRO A 74 1.46 19.70 -8.08
CA PRO A 74 1.50 20.46 -9.33
C PRO A 74 1.48 19.60 -10.60
N HIS A 75 1.81 18.31 -10.46
CA HIS A 75 1.96 17.38 -11.59
C HIS A 75 0.76 16.44 -11.76
N LEU A 76 -0.28 16.60 -10.95
CA LEU A 76 -1.48 15.79 -11.09
C LEU A 76 -2.22 16.16 -12.38
N PRO A 77 -2.83 15.19 -13.09
CA PRO A 77 -3.64 15.46 -14.27
C PRO A 77 -4.81 16.40 -13.98
N ALA A 78 -5.25 17.12 -14.99
CA ALA A 78 -6.42 18.00 -14.88
C ALA A 78 -7.66 17.20 -14.46
N GLY A 79 -8.39 17.67 -13.46
CA GLY A 79 -9.55 16.97 -12.89
C GLY A 79 -9.21 15.81 -11.96
N ALA A 80 -7.93 15.55 -11.68
CA ALA A 80 -7.52 14.62 -10.64
C ALA A 80 -7.47 15.32 -9.27
N THR A 81 -7.89 14.61 -8.24
CA THR A 81 -7.90 15.08 -6.85
C THR A 81 -7.36 14.02 -5.92
N VAL A 82 -6.47 14.42 -5.01
CA VAL A 82 -6.06 13.55 -3.90
C VAL A 82 -7.18 13.49 -2.86
N VAL A 83 -7.82 12.33 -2.75
CA VAL A 83 -8.92 12.10 -1.80
C VAL A 83 -8.38 11.83 -0.40
N GLU A 84 -7.23 11.14 -0.34
CA GLU A 84 -6.59 10.75 0.90
C GLU A 84 -5.09 10.55 0.65
N ALA A 85 -4.24 11.03 1.55
CA ALA A 85 -2.80 10.81 1.45
C ALA A 85 -2.16 10.59 2.82
N ARG A 86 -1.02 9.91 2.81
CA ARG A 86 -0.19 9.63 3.99
C ARG A 86 1.28 9.56 3.62
N ASP A 87 2.08 10.25 4.39
CA ASP A 87 3.52 10.08 4.43
C ASP A 87 3.84 8.97 5.43
N VAL A 88 4.45 7.90 4.94
CA VAL A 88 4.75 6.72 5.75
C VAL A 88 6.20 6.30 5.58
N VAL A 89 6.74 5.63 6.59
CA VAL A 89 8.11 5.14 6.63
C VAL A 89 8.14 3.66 6.94
N ALA A 90 9.02 2.93 6.27
CA ALA A 90 9.17 1.50 6.46
C ALA A 90 9.58 1.16 7.90
N THR A 91 9.06 0.04 8.42
CA THR A 91 9.40 -0.51 9.74
C THR A 91 10.19 -1.81 9.62
N ALA A 92 9.52 -2.96 9.36
CA ALA A 92 10.20 -4.23 9.14
C ALA A 92 10.54 -4.47 7.66
N ARG A 93 9.67 -4.00 6.75
CA ARG A 93 9.79 -4.05 5.27
C ARG A 93 9.17 -2.80 4.67
N PRO A 94 9.51 -2.42 3.41
CA PRO A 94 10.53 -3.04 2.56
C PRO A 94 11.96 -2.73 3.03
N LEU A 95 12.92 -3.54 2.57
CA LEU A 95 14.35 -3.31 2.85
C LEU A 95 15.00 -2.37 1.83
N THR A 96 14.41 -2.28 0.64
CA THR A 96 14.85 -1.42 -0.48
C THR A 96 13.65 -0.67 -1.06
N ASP A 97 13.91 0.27 -1.96
CA ASP A 97 12.86 1.02 -2.67
C ASP A 97 12.43 0.33 -3.98
N GLU A 98 12.83 -0.92 -4.19
CA GLU A 98 12.46 -1.67 -5.37
C GLU A 98 10.93 -1.81 -5.45
N ALA A 99 10.39 -1.42 -6.61
CA ALA A 99 8.96 -1.45 -6.87
C ALA A 99 8.47 -2.90 -7.01
N PRO A 100 7.39 -3.29 -6.35
CA PRO A 100 6.75 -4.58 -6.57
C PRO A 100 6.30 -4.73 -8.03
N SER A 101 6.55 -5.91 -8.63
CA SER A 101 6.23 -6.18 -10.04
C SER A 101 5.46 -7.48 -10.27
N LYS A 102 5.26 -8.29 -9.23
CA LYS A 102 4.55 -9.58 -9.36
C LYS A 102 3.09 -9.36 -9.75
N PRO A 103 2.56 -10.06 -10.79
CA PRO A 103 1.13 -10.09 -11.04
C PRO A 103 0.39 -10.70 -9.83
N GLY A 104 -0.79 -10.16 -9.50
CA GLY A 104 -1.58 -10.65 -8.37
C GLY A 104 -2.42 -9.57 -7.72
N ILE A 105 -2.76 -9.83 -6.46
CA ILE A 105 -3.59 -8.95 -5.64
C ILE A 105 -2.69 -8.28 -4.60
N TYR A 106 -2.81 -6.97 -4.49
CA TYR A 106 -2.13 -6.19 -3.45
C TYR A 106 -3.18 -5.65 -2.48
N VAL A 107 -3.12 -6.10 -1.24
CA VAL A 107 -4.04 -5.65 -0.20
C VAL A 107 -3.36 -4.60 0.65
N HIS A 108 -3.88 -3.37 0.57
CA HIS A 108 -3.50 -2.26 1.44
C HIS A 108 -4.37 -2.30 2.69
N ARG A 109 -3.78 -2.65 3.83
CA ARG A 109 -4.52 -2.71 5.09
C ARG A 109 -4.06 -1.59 6.01
N LEU A 110 -4.99 -0.74 6.38
CA LEU A 110 -4.76 0.34 7.34
C LEU A 110 -5.24 -0.11 8.71
N PHE A 111 -4.39 0.04 9.73
CA PHE A 111 -4.69 -0.28 11.12
C PHE A 111 -4.59 0.99 11.97
N GLY A 112 -5.57 1.26 12.81
CA GLY A 112 -5.45 2.27 13.86
C GLY A 112 -4.64 1.70 15.02
N VAL A 113 -3.42 2.23 15.25
CA VAL A 113 -2.49 1.77 16.28
C VAL A 113 -1.91 3.00 17.00
N ASP A 114 -1.87 2.99 18.31
CA ASP A 114 -1.27 4.06 19.10
C ASP A 114 0.26 4.04 19.04
N GLY A 115 0.89 5.20 19.19
CA GLY A 115 2.35 5.35 19.10
C GLY A 115 3.13 4.40 20.01
N LYS A 116 2.67 4.25 21.26
CA LYS A 116 3.27 3.35 22.26
C LYS A 116 3.26 1.88 21.85
N ASP A 117 2.32 1.46 20.98
CA ASP A 117 2.11 0.07 20.58
C ASP A 117 2.79 -0.28 19.25
N VAL A 118 3.32 0.71 18.51
CA VAL A 118 3.92 0.52 17.18
C VAL A 118 5.04 -0.53 17.18
N GLN A 119 5.99 -0.45 18.12
CA GLN A 119 7.12 -1.39 18.16
C GLN A 119 6.64 -2.84 18.41
N ARG A 120 5.69 -3.02 19.31
CA ARG A 120 5.10 -4.34 19.57
C ARG A 120 4.30 -4.85 18.37
N PHE A 121 3.53 -3.98 17.71
CA PHE A 121 2.78 -4.32 16.50
C PHE A 121 3.71 -4.78 15.37
N VAL A 122 4.84 -4.09 15.17
CA VAL A 122 5.88 -4.44 14.18
C VAL A 122 6.50 -5.79 14.50
N GLY A 123 6.92 -6.01 15.74
CA GLY A 123 7.53 -7.27 16.18
C GLY A 123 6.61 -8.47 15.95
N LEU A 124 5.34 -8.40 16.41
CA LEU A 124 4.34 -9.43 16.19
C LEU A 124 4.06 -9.72 14.71
N SER A 125 4.10 -8.67 13.88
CA SER A 125 3.93 -8.83 12.43
C SER A 125 5.11 -9.55 11.78
N ALA A 126 6.32 -9.11 12.07
CA ALA A 126 7.54 -9.70 11.51
C ALA A 126 7.71 -11.17 11.93
N GLU A 127 7.39 -11.51 13.18
CA GLU A 127 7.43 -12.88 13.69
C GLU A 127 6.40 -13.77 13.00
N ALA A 128 5.15 -13.29 12.84
CA ALA A 128 4.09 -14.03 12.16
C ALA A 128 4.42 -14.32 10.70
N TRP A 129 5.17 -13.47 10.02
CA TRP A 129 5.51 -13.65 8.60
C TRP A 129 6.38 -14.88 8.37
N ASN A 130 7.21 -15.30 9.33
CA ASN A 130 8.04 -16.50 9.19
C ASN A 130 7.22 -17.75 8.87
N THR A 131 6.02 -17.89 9.45
CA THR A 131 5.08 -18.97 9.15
C THR A 131 4.13 -18.62 8.03
N PHE A 132 3.63 -17.37 8.01
CA PHE A 132 2.63 -16.89 7.07
C PHE A 132 3.09 -16.98 5.60
N GLU A 133 4.35 -16.71 5.31
CA GLU A 133 4.93 -16.76 3.95
C GLU A 133 5.30 -18.18 3.50
N ASN A 134 5.46 -19.11 4.43
CA ASN A 134 6.00 -20.45 4.16
C ASN A 134 4.93 -21.56 4.19
N THR A 135 3.65 -21.20 4.16
CA THR A 135 2.55 -22.18 4.09
C THR A 135 2.35 -22.66 2.65
N SER A 136 1.85 -23.93 2.51
CA SER A 136 1.40 -24.48 1.22
C SER A 136 -0.04 -24.09 0.87
N ASP A 137 -0.82 -23.58 1.82
CA ASP A 137 -2.26 -23.39 1.68
C ASP A 137 -2.65 -22.18 0.84
N TYR A 138 -1.74 -21.19 0.77
CA TYR A 138 -1.91 -19.97 0.00
C TYR A 138 -0.54 -19.36 -0.33
N LYS A 139 -0.53 -18.42 -1.28
CA LYS A 139 0.67 -17.62 -1.60
C LYS A 139 0.46 -16.19 -1.19
N ALA A 140 1.24 -15.75 -0.22
CA ALA A 140 1.19 -14.40 0.31
C ALA A 140 2.60 -13.90 0.66
N GLU A 141 2.85 -12.60 0.40
CA GLU A 141 4.14 -11.98 0.66
C GLU A 141 3.93 -10.54 1.15
N PRO A 142 4.19 -10.22 2.43
CA PRO A 142 4.18 -8.85 2.91
C PRO A 142 5.23 -8.00 2.19
N GLN A 143 4.78 -7.02 1.42
CA GLN A 143 5.63 -6.12 0.65
C GLN A 143 6.16 -4.98 1.52
N GLY A 144 5.36 -4.51 2.48
CA GLY A 144 5.77 -3.45 3.37
C GLY A 144 4.86 -3.29 4.56
N LEU A 145 5.46 -2.95 5.71
CA LEU A 145 4.77 -2.49 6.91
C LEU A 145 5.32 -1.13 7.27
N PHE A 146 4.44 -0.15 7.29
CA PHE A 146 4.81 1.24 7.44
C PHE A 146 4.08 1.85 8.64
N ARG A 147 4.75 2.79 9.31
CA ARG A 147 4.11 3.73 10.23
C ARG A 147 3.99 5.10 9.59
N MET A 148 3.08 5.93 10.05
CA MET A 148 3.08 7.36 9.66
C MET A 148 4.44 7.98 9.97
N ARG A 149 4.93 8.89 9.11
CA ARG A 149 6.17 9.64 9.36
C ARG A 149 6.09 10.35 10.71
N GLU A 150 5.01 11.07 10.93
CA GLU A 150 4.63 11.65 12.21
C GLU A 150 3.54 10.80 12.84
N HIS A 151 3.95 9.77 13.58
CA HIS A 151 3.00 8.84 14.21
C HIS A 151 2.60 9.38 15.58
N PRO A 152 1.34 9.79 15.78
CA PRO A 152 0.90 10.37 17.04
C PRO A 152 0.80 9.30 18.15
N GLU A 153 0.92 9.73 19.41
CA GLU A 153 0.78 8.87 20.58
C GLU A 153 -0.57 8.13 20.62
N SER A 154 -1.64 8.79 20.15
CA SER A 154 -2.96 8.20 20.02
C SER A 154 -3.56 8.45 18.64
N GLY A 155 -4.29 7.47 18.11
CA GLY A 155 -4.99 7.59 16.83
C GLY A 155 -4.12 7.49 15.59
N GLY A 156 -2.85 7.10 15.71
CA GLY A 156 -1.97 6.84 14.58
C GLY A 156 -2.43 5.68 13.71
N GLN A 157 -1.81 5.54 12.53
CA GLN A 157 -2.12 4.48 11.59
C GLN A 157 -0.86 3.77 11.12
N MET A 158 -0.98 2.45 10.98
CA MET A 158 -0.01 1.58 10.29
C MET A 158 -0.60 1.17 8.95
N LEU A 159 0.24 1.13 7.91
CA LEU A 159 -0.11 0.58 6.59
C LEU A 159 0.66 -0.72 6.38
N LEU A 160 -0.06 -1.78 6.06
CA LEU A 160 0.51 -3.04 5.58
C LEU A 160 0.10 -3.23 4.13
N VAL A 161 1.08 -3.49 3.26
CA VAL A 161 0.84 -3.92 1.88
C VAL A 161 1.27 -5.38 1.76
N THR A 162 0.33 -6.26 1.38
CA THR A 162 0.59 -7.69 1.18
C THR A 162 0.19 -8.09 -0.23
N TRP A 163 1.09 -8.76 -0.92
CA TRP A 163 0.81 -9.41 -2.19
C TRP A 163 0.21 -10.80 -1.96
N TYR A 164 -0.71 -11.18 -2.84
CA TYR A 164 -1.29 -12.52 -2.97
C TYR A 164 -1.34 -12.88 -4.45
N ASP A 165 -1.16 -14.15 -4.79
CA ASP A 165 -1.28 -14.60 -6.18
C ASP A 165 -2.74 -14.55 -6.67
N SER A 166 -3.72 -14.67 -5.77
CA SER A 166 -5.15 -14.72 -6.09
C SER A 166 -6.04 -14.22 -4.94
N LEU A 167 -7.32 -13.97 -5.22
CA LEU A 167 -8.33 -13.70 -4.18
C LEU A 167 -8.57 -14.94 -3.31
N GLU A 168 -8.45 -16.13 -3.86
CA GLU A 168 -8.55 -17.38 -3.11
C GLU A 168 -7.44 -17.48 -2.05
N SER A 169 -6.20 -17.17 -2.42
CA SER A 169 -5.10 -17.10 -1.46
C SER A 169 -5.34 -16.06 -0.38
N TRP A 170 -5.89 -14.89 -0.75
CA TRP A 170 -6.26 -13.89 0.24
C TRP A 170 -7.34 -14.40 1.20
N GLU A 171 -8.37 -15.08 0.70
CA GLU A 171 -9.43 -15.67 1.52
C GLU A 171 -8.87 -16.73 2.46
N ARG A 172 -8.10 -17.70 1.95
CA ARG A 172 -7.46 -18.77 2.74
C ARG A 172 -6.53 -18.20 3.82
N SER A 173 -5.82 -17.13 3.54
CA SER A 173 -4.93 -16.47 4.50
C SER A 173 -5.64 -15.87 5.72
N ARG A 174 -6.99 -15.82 5.72
CA ARG A 174 -7.80 -15.37 6.86
C ARG A 174 -7.84 -16.39 7.99
N THR A 175 -7.48 -17.64 7.69
CA THR A 175 -7.34 -18.72 8.65
C THR A 175 -5.89 -19.24 8.58
N PRO A 176 -4.92 -18.49 9.11
CA PRO A 176 -3.51 -18.86 9.04
C PRO A 176 -3.18 -20.03 9.96
N ALA A 177 -1.97 -20.59 9.81
CA ALA A 177 -1.45 -21.61 10.72
C ALA A 177 -1.46 -21.11 12.19
N PRO A 178 -1.59 -22.04 13.19
CA PRO A 178 -1.78 -21.65 14.59
C PRO A 178 -0.70 -20.71 15.15
N GLU A 179 0.56 -20.88 14.73
CA GLU A 179 1.67 -20.04 15.18
C GLU A 179 1.52 -18.58 14.69
N ALA A 180 1.16 -18.38 13.42
CA ALA A 180 0.88 -17.07 12.88
C ALA A 180 -0.41 -16.47 13.47
N GLU A 181 -1.41 -17.32 13.72
CA GLU A 181 -2.68 -16.89 14.30
C GLU A 181 -2.49 -16.31 15.71
N ALA A 182 -1.65 -16.92 16.56
CA ALA A 182 -1.36 -16.43 17.89
C ALA A 182 -0.80 -14.99 17.88
N ASN A 183 0.14 -14.71 16.98
CA ASN A 183 0.71 -13.38 16.81
C ASN A 183 -0.31 -12.40 16.21
N PHE A 184 -1.13 -12.83 15.26
CA PHE A 184 -2.18 -11.99 14.69
C PHE A 184 -3.28 -11.64 15.70
N ARG A 185 -3.64 -12.56 16.60
CA ARG A 185 -4.56 -12.26 17.73
C ARG A 185 -3.98 -11.21 18.67
N GLN A 186 -2.71 -11.35 19.07
CA GLN A 186 -2.07 -10.33 19.92
C GLN A 186 -1.99 -8.97 19.21
N ARG A 187 -1.64 -8.95 17.93
CA ARG A 187 -1.64 -7.73 17.11
C ARG A 187 -3.03 -7.11 17.01
N ALA A 188 -4.09 -7.92 16.90
CA ALA A 188 -5.46 -7.43 16.86
C ALA A 188 -5.86 -6.69 18.14
N MET A 189 -5.34 -7.09 19.30
CA MET A 189 -5.57 -6.38 20.57
C MET A 189 -4.95 -4.97 20.61
N LEU A 190 -3.93 -4.71 19.78
CA LEU A 190 -3.30 -3.39 19.62
C LEU A 190 -4.01 -2.52 18.57
N THR A 191 -5.00 -3.10 17.87
CA THR A 191 -5.66 -2.47 16.72
C THR A 191 -7.02 -1.95 17.13
N LYS A 192 -7.25 -0.64 17.04
CA LYS A 192 -8.55 -0.01 17.34
C LYS A 192 -9.55 -0.14 16.19
N ARG A 193 -9.04 -0.14 14.96
CA ARG A 193 -9.84 -0.25 13.73
C ARG A 193 -8.96 -0.73 12.59
N SER A 194 -9.53 -1.39 11.59
CA SER A 194 -8.83 -1.71 10.36
C SER A 194 -9.75 -1.66 9.16
N ILE A 195 -9.17 -1.35 8.01
CA ILE A 195 -9.81 -1.44 6.70
C ILE A 195 -8.84 -2.11 5.73
N ALA A 196 -9.36 -2.88 4.79
CA ALA A 196 -8.58 -3.50 3.73
C ALA A 196 -9.09 -3.00 2.38
N ILE A 197 -8.17 -2.61 1.52
CA ILE A 197 -8.41 -2.20 0.13
C ILE A 197 -7.66 -3.19 -0.75
N ALA A 198 -8.39 -3.96 -1.56
CA ALA A 198 -7.78 -4.90 -2.50
C ALA A 198 -7.61 -4.26 -3.87
N THR A 199 -6.42 -4.40 -4.43
CA THR A 199 -6.01 -3.73 -5.66
C THR A 199 -5.21 -4.66 -6.57
N ARG A 200 -4.96 -4.21 -7.81
CA ARG A 200 -3.97 -4.77 -8.75
C ARG A 200 -3.04 -3.69 -9.25
N LEU A 201 -1.81 -4.05 -9.56
CA LEU A 201 -0.89 -3.14 -10.26
C LEU A 201 -1.43 -2.81 -11.65
N VAL A 202 -1.42 -1.54 -12.01
CA VAL A 202 -1.72 -1.09 -13.37
C VAL A 202 -0.61 -1.56 -14.30
N GLY A 203 -0.98 -2.01 -15.51
CA GLY A 203 -0.03 -2.44 -16.54
C GLY A 203 0.58 -3.84 -16.35
N THR A 204 0.23 -4.60 -15.31
CA THR A 204 0.64 -6.00 -15.20
C THR A 204 -0.27 -6.92 -16.04
N ALA A 205 0.31 -7.97 -16.63
CA ALA A 205 -0.47 -8.96 -17.38
C ALA A 205 -1.60 -9.55 -16.51
N GLY A 206 -2.84 -9.51 -16.99
CA GLY A 206 -4.04 -9.96 -16.28
C GLY A 206 -4.80 -8.88 -15.54
N ALA A 207 -4.35 -7.62 -15.52
CA ALA A 207 -5.19 -6.50 -15.11
C ALA A 207 -6.33 -6.34 -16.16
N PRO A 208 -7.62 -6.37 -15.76
CA PRO A 208 -8.70 -6.12 -16.71
C PRO A 208 -8.52 -4.70 -17.27
N ARG A 209 -8.45 -4.58 -18.61
CA ARG A 209 -8.67 -3.29 -19.25
C ARG A 209 -10.08 -2.85 -18.89
N ALA A 210 -10.25 -1.59 -18.50
CA ALA A 210 -11.58 -1.04 -18.30
C ALA A 210 -12.43 -1.35 -19.54
N MET A 211 -13.53 -2.08 -19.36
CA MET A 211 -14.49 -2.24 -20.45
C MET A 211 -15.03 -0.84 -20.73
N GLY A 212 -14.75 -0.32 -21.93
CA GLY A 212 -15.22 0.97 -22.35
C GLY A 212 -16.74 1.02 -22.26
N GLY A 213 -17.26 1.92 -21.45
CA GLY A 213 -18.66 2.32 -21.39
C GLY A 213 -18.81 3.71 -21.94
#